data_1c4b30988f760c15d2c6136f4b9b96e1
#
_entry.id   1c4b30988f760c15d2c6136f4b9b96e1
#
_cell.length_a   1.000
_cell.length_b   1.000
_cell.length_c   1.000
_cell.angle_alpha   90.00
_cell.angle_beta   90.00
_cell.angle_gamma   90.00
#
_symmetry.space_group_name_H-M   'P 1'
#
loop_
_entity.id
_entity.type
_entity.pdbx_description
1 polymer ?
#
loop_
_entity_poly.entity_id
_entity_poly.type
_entity_poly.pdbx_seq_one_letter_code
_entity_poly.pdbx_strand_id
1 'polypeptide(L)'
;MTHTLKVTVHQATRLEDVERFGENDPYAQISLDLKAKRWPKTKTAKNAGKEATWNQTLELSEYNPQEQKELYVDILDEEIGFDEPIAFTTIPLNQVNAAHGRVIRGRFDLFTVKGEQKGEILLTIAVVAPGQSEAAQHPHTEVRGVITLDSEHQAHVKSLKHKESAGDAGMTAAALGGAYAAKVLLDDSKK
;
A
#
# COMPACT_ATOMS: atom_id res chain seq x y z
N MET A 1 -11.55 7.68 23.89
CA MET A 1 -12.21 8.42 22.79
C MET A 1 -11.44 8.15 21.52
N THR A 2 -12.14 7.73 20.47
CA THR A 2 -11.55 7.48 19.14
C THR A 2 -11.52 8.76 18.31
N HIS A 3 -10.47 8.89 17.49
CA HIS A 3 -10.25 10.00 16.58
C HIS A 3 -10.38 9.51 15.13
N THR A 4 -10.31 10.40 14.17
CA THR A 4 -10.12 10.05 12.76
C THR A 4 -8.70 10.44 12.37
N LEU A 5 -7.95 9.50 11.79
CA LEU A 5 -6.68 9.79 11.14
C LEU A 5 -6.95 10.09 9.66
N LYS A 6 -6.68 11.32 9.25
CA LYS A 6 -6.75 11.74 7.84
C LYS A 6 -5.35 11.74 7.24
N VAL A 7 -5.19 11.05 6.13
CA VAL A 7 -3.91 10.95 5.44
C VAL A 7 -4.10 11.42 4.00
N THR A 8 -3.56 12.60 3.68
CA THR A 8 -3.51 13.06 2.29
C THR A 8 -2.25 12.51 1.66
N VAL A 9 -2.43 11.65 0.68
CA VAL A 9 -1.36 11.10 -0.16
C VAL A 9 -1.15 12.05 -1.31
N HIS A 10 -0.02 12.77 -1.32
CA HIS A 10 0.25 13.76 -2.36
C HIS A 10 0.94 13.13 -3.55
N GLN A 11 2.13 12.59 -3.36
CA GLN A 11 2.95 12.01 -4.43
C GLN A 11 3.96 11.02 -3.88
N ALA A 12 4.43 10.14 -4.75
CA ALA A 12 5.62 9.31 -4.52
C ALA A 12 6.60 9.49 -5.67
N THR A 13 7.90 9.39 -5.38
CA THR A 13 8.97 9.57 -6.36
C THR A 13 10.05 8.52 -6.21
N ARG A 14 10.79 8.26 -7.29
CA ARG A 14 11.89 7.28 -7.34
C ARG A 14 11.45 5.86 -6.95
N LEU A 15 10.22 5.49 -7.31
CA LEU A 15 9.69 4.15 -7.11
C LEU A 15 10.52 3.10 -7.86
N GLU A 16 10.48 1.86 -7.38
CA GLU A 16 11.00 0.72 -8.14
C GLU A 16 10.09 0.46 -9.35
N ASP A 17 10.70 0.11 -10.47
CA ASP A 17 9.99 -0.35 -11.65
C ASP A 17 9.82 -1.86 -11.51
N VAL A 18 8.60 -2.32 -11.35
CA VAL A 18 8.28 -3.74 -11.18
C VAL A 18 7.68 -4.35 -12.45
N GLU A 19 7.24 -3.49 -13.37
CA GLU A 19 6.68 -3.90 -14.64
C GLU A 19 7.73 -4.50 -15.58
N ARG A 20 7.34 -5.55 -16.31
CA ARG A 20 8.17 -6.14 -17.36
C ARG A 20 8.01 -5.43 -18.71
N PHE A 21 6.81 -4.92 -18.96
CA PHE A 21 6.44 -4.25 -20.19
C PHE A 21 5.49 -3.10 -19.86
N GLY A 22 5.94 -1.87 -20.06
CA GLY A 22 5.12 -0.71 -19.76
C GLY A 22 5.69 0.14 -18.64
N GLU A 23 4.84 0.80 -17.93
CA GLU A 23 5.15 1.64 -16.79
C GLU A 23 4.21 1.26 -15.63
N ASN A 24 4.68 1.31 -14.40
CA ASN A 24 3.85 1.05 -13.23
C ASN A 24 2.57 1.90 -13.24
N ASP A 25 1.48 1.30 -12.80
CA ASP A 25 0.17 1.90 -12.53
C ASP A 25 -0.06 2.02 -11.00
N PRO A 26 0.72 2.86 -10.27
CA PRO A 26 0.76 2.80 -8.83
C PRO A 26 -0.49 3.40 -8.16
N TYR A 27 -0.91 2.76 -7.07
CA TYR A 27 -1.80 3.32 -6.07
C TYR A 27 -1.22 3.13 -4.67
N ALA A 28 -1.62 3.98 -3.73
CA ALA A 28 -1.23 3.86 -2.33
C ALA A 28 -2.41 3.38 -1.49
N GLN A 29 -2.15 2.49 -0.53
CA GLN A 29 -3.11 2.08 0.48
C GLN A 29 -2.55 2.24 1.89
N ILE A 30 -3.42 2.42 2.87
CA ILE A 30 -3.02 2.69 4.25
C ILE A 30 -3.82 1.86 5.25
N SER A 31 -3.19 1.52 6.38
CA SER A 31 -3.87 0.85 7.49
C SER A 31 -3.24 1.17 8.84
N LEU A 32 -4.00 0.97 9.91
CA LEU A 32 -3.54 0.94 11.31
C LEU A 32 -3.37 -0.48 11.83
N ASP A 33 -3.75 -1.49 11.04
CA ASP A 33 -3.67 -2.91 11.38
C ASP A 33 -3.30 -3.74 10.14
N LEU A 34 -2.17 -4.44 10.21
CA LEU A 34 -1.70 -5.34 9.14
C LEU A 34 -2.65 -6.50 8.84
N LYS A 35 -3.53 -6.85 9.79
CA LYS A 35 -4.52 -7.93 9.65
C LYS A 35 -5.87 -7.45 9.10
N ALA A 36 -6.02 -6.16 8.88
CA ALA A 36 -7.26 -5.61 8.33
C ALA A 36 -7.51 -6.16 6.93
N LYS A 37 -8.74 -6.62 6.68
CA LYS A 37 -9.12 -7.23 5.38
C LYS A 37 -9.21 -6.23 4.24
N ARG A 38 -9.39 -4.96 4.55
CA ARG A 38 -9.53 -3.87 3.57
C ARG A 38 -8.76 -2.66 4.06
N TRP A 39 -7.97 -2.12 3.18
CA TRP A 39 -7.22 -0.89 3.38
C TRP A 39 -7.81 0.21 2.50
N PRO A 40 -8.11 1.40 3.03
CA PRO A 40 -8.41 2.56 2.20
C PRO A 40 -7.28 2.81 1.20
N LYS A 41 -7.63 3.09 -0.06
CA LYS A 41 -6.65 3.27 -1.12
C LYS A 41 -6.96 4.47 -2.01
N THR A 42 -5.94 5.04 -2.62
CA THR A 42 -6.06 6.09 -3.64
C THR A 42 -6.63 5.52 -4.94
N LYS A 43 -6.96 6.41 -5.86
CA LYS A 43 -7.10 6.02 -7.26
C LYS A 43 -5.75 5.61 -7.81
N THR A 44 -5.76 4.77 -8.83
CA THR A 44 -4.56 4.37 -9.56
C THR A 44 -4.08 5.51 -10.45
N ALA A 45 -2.77 5.78 -10.40
CA ALA A 45 -2.11 6.72 -11.29
C ALA A 45 -1.61 5.97 -12.53
N LYS A 46 -2.41 5.96 -13.60
CA LYS A 46 -2.11 5.19 -14.81
C LYS A 46 -0.87 5.67 -15.56
N ASN A 47 -0.01 4.73 -15.97
CA ASN A 47 1.26 4.96 -16.69
C ASN A 47 2.14 5.99 -15.97
N ALA A 48 2.20 5.93 -14.65
CA ALA A 48 2.94 6.90 -13.84
C ALA A 48 4.41 6.49 -13.63
N GLY A 49 4.73 5.22 -13.86
CA GLY A 49 6.10 4.71 -13.78
C GLY A 49 6.70 4.87 -12.39
N LYS A 50 7.78 5.65 -12.31
CA LYS A 50 8.54 5.86 -11.06
C LYS A 50 8.09 7.06 -10.24
N GLU A 51 7.13 7.84 -10.73
CA GLU A 51 6.62 9.06 -10.08
C GLU A 51 5.10 9.12 -10.20
N ALA A 52 4.41 9.14 -9.07
CA ALA A 52 2.95 9.18 -9.05
C ALA A 52 2.44 10.35 -8.21
N THR A 53 1.37 10.99 -8.66
CA THR A 53 0.69 12.09 -7.96
C THR A 53 -0.79 11.75 -7.80
N TRP A 54 -1.26 11.79 -6.55
CA TRP A 54 -2.67 11.49 -6.24
C TRP A 54 -3.42 12.69 -5.66
N ASN A 55 -2.81 13.43 -4.73
CA ASN A 55 -3.44 14.52 -3.97
C ASN A 55 -4.80 14.11 -3.40
N GLN A 56 -4.88 12.90 -2.84
CA GLN A 56 -6.11 12.30 -2.34
C GLN A 56 -6.04 12.05 -0.84
N THR A 57 -7.10 12.42 -0.12
CA THR A 57 -7.21 12.16 1.32
C THR A 57 -7.92 10.84 1.56
N LEU A 58 -7.29 9.99 2.38
CA LEU A 58 -7.84 8.74 2.91
C LEU A 58 -8.13 8.92 4.40
N GLU A 59 -9.18 8.27 4.88
CA GLU A 59 -9.61 8.37 6.27
C GLU A 59 -9.59 7.00 6.96
N LEU A 60 -9.00 6.97 8.15
CA LEU A 60 -9.03 5.82 9.05
C LEU A 60 -9.82 6.24 10.30
N SER A 61 -11.05 5.73 10.39
CA SER A 61 -11.92 5.96 11.53
C SER A 61 -11.44 5.16 12.75
N GLU A 62 -11.89 5.56 13.93
CA GLU A 62 -11.62 4.85 15.19
C GLU A 62 -10.15 4.79 15.60
N TYR A 63 -9.35 5.75 15.16
CA TYR A 63 -7.95 5.86 15.60
C TYR A 63 -7.86 6.11 17.11
N ASN A 64 -7.21 5.20 17.82
CA ASN A 64 -6.89 5.31 19.24
C ASN A 64 -5.36 5.46 19.41
N PRO A 65 -4.85 6.65 19.79
CA PRO A 65 -3.40 6.88 19.96
C PRO A 65 -2.74 6.02 21.05
N GLN A 66 -3.52 5.42 21.95
CA GLN A 66 -2.99 4.55 23.00
C GLN A 66 -2.73 3.12 22.49
N GLU A 67 -3.45 2.68 21.48
CA GLU A 67 -3.41 1.32 20.95
C GLU A 67 -2.64 1.26 19.63
N GLN A 68 -2.99 2.15 18.68
CA GLN A 68 -2.41 2.16 17.34
C GLN A 68 -1.22 3.12 17.29
N LYS A 69 -0.02 2.58 17.20
CA LYS A 69 1.23 3.33 17.24
C LYS A 69 1.81 3.61 15.86
N GLU A 70 1.42 2.82 14.87
CA GLU A 70 2.00 2.80 13.53
C GLU A 70 0.92 3.05 12.46
N LEU A 71 1.31 3.75 11.41
CA LEU A 71 0.60 3.82 10.14
C LEU A 71 1.37 2.99 9.12
N TYR A 72 0.74 2.00 8.55
CA TYR A 72 1.26 1.17 7.47
C TYR A 72 0.85 1.77 6.14
N VAL A 73 1.79 1.90 5.23
CA VAL A 73 1.59 2.45 3.88
C VAL A 73 2.22 1.51 2.88
N ASP A 74 1.42 1.01 1.94
CA ASP A 74 1.88 0.25 0.79
C ASP A 74 1.67 1.05 -0.49
N ILE A 75 2.54 0.86 -1.47
CA ILE A 75 2.36 1.27 -2.85
C ILE A 75 2.39 0.01 -3.69
N LEU A 76 1.31 -0.22 -4.45
CA LEU A 76 1.15 -1.37 -5.32
C LEU A 76 0.95 -0.91 -6.76
N ASP A 77 1.37 -1.74 -7.67
CA ASP A 77 1.08 -1.66 -9.09
C ASP A 77 -0.25 -2.36 -9.37
N GLU A 78 -1.18 -1.70 -10.05
CA GLU A 78 -2.50 -2.26 -10.36
C GLU A 78 -2.42 -3.14 -11.60
N GLU A 79 -2.60 -4.45 -11.38
CA GLU A 79 -2.49 -5.49 -12.39
C GLU A 79 -3.81 -6.24 -12.66
N ILE A 80 -3.88 -6.91 -13.80
CA ILE A 80 -4.97 -7.85 -14.09
C ILE A 80 -4.74 -9.13 -13.29
N GLY A 81 -5.49 -9.30 -12.21
CA GLY A 81 -5.42 -10.47 -11.34
C GLY A 81 -4.95 -10.13 -9.95
N PHE A 82 -3.65 -9.95 -9.73
CA PHE A 82 -3.08 -9.61 -8.43
C PHE A 82 -2.14 -8.42 -8.56
N ASP A 83 -2.36 -7.42 -7.72
CA ASP A 83 -1.55 -6.22 -7.70
C ASP A 83 -0.13 -6.52 -7.17
N GLU A 84 0.92 -6.02 -7.85
CA GLU A 84 2.30 -6.24 -7.45
C GLU A 84 2.79 -5.17 -6.48
N PRO A 85 3.38 -5.53 -5.31
CA PRO A 85 3.91 -4.55 -4.38
C PRO A 85 5.18 -3.89 -4.90
N ILE A 86 5.17 -2.55 -4.98
CA ILE A 86 6.30 -1.70 -5.40
C ILE A 86 7.13 -1.31 -4.18
N ALA A 87 6.48 -0.75 -3.16
CA ALA A 87 7.17 -0.19 -1.99
C ALA A 87 6.25 -0.17 -0.76
N PHE A 88 6.87 -0.02 0.41
CA PHE A 88 6.13 0.13 1.67
C PHE A 88 6.89 1.02 2.65
N THR A 89 6.20 1.53 3.67
CA THR A 89 6.82 2.18 4.83
C THR A 89 5.93 2.09 6.05
N THR A 90 6.55 2.01 7.24
CA THR A 90 5.86 2.09 8.52
C THR A 90 6.19 3.42 9.17
N ILE A 91 5.17 4.18 9.54
CA ILE A 91 5.30 5.53 10.07
C ILE A 91 4.85 5.57 11.53
N PRO A 92 5.77 5.78 12.49
CA PRO A 92 5.41 5.95 13.90
C PRO A 92 4.52 7.19 14.10
N LEU A 93 3.32 6.98 14.67
CA LEU A 93 2.33 8.04 14.84
C LEU A 93 2.60 8.97 16.04
N ASN A 94 3.57 8.63 16.90
CA ASN A 94 3.99 9.51 18.00
C ASN A 94 4.45 10.88 17.50
N GLN A 95 5.12 10.97 16.34
CA GLN A 95 5.56 12.22 15.73
C GLN A 95 4.38 13.11 15.33
N VAL A 96 3.26 12.52 14.86
CA VAL A 96 2.04 13.26 14.55
C VAL A 96 1.33 13.70 15.83
N ASN A 97 1.23 12.82 16.81
CA ASN A 97 0.58 13.12 18.08
C ASN A 97 1.30 14.21 18.88
N ALA A 98 2.64 14.32 18.75
CA ALA A 98 3.46 15.34 19.40
C ALA A 98 3.52 16.65 18.61
N ALA A 99 3.16 16.65 17.33
CA ALA A 99 3.20 17.84 16.49
C ALA A 99 2.15 18.89 16.90
N HIS A 100 2.46 20.17 16.67
CA HIS A 100 1.51 21.25 16.89
C HIS A 100 0.26 21.07 16.02
N GLY A 101 -0.92 21.16 16.62
CA GLY A 101 -2.19 20.86 15.94
C GLY A 101 -2.39 19.39 15.56
N ARG A 102 -1.48 18.51 15.98
CA ARG A 102 -1.51 17.07 15.67
C ARG A 102 -1.58 16.80 14.16
N VAL A 103 -0.80 17.56 13.42
CA VAL A 103 -0.70 17.45 11.96
C VAL A 103 0.75 17.64 11.52
N ILE A 104 1.19 16.80 10.59
CA ILE A 104 2.48 16.93 9.91
C ILE A 104 2.30 16.81 8.40
N ARG A 105 3.11 17.57 7.65
CA ARG A 105 3.35 17.36 6.22
C ARG A 105 4.80 16.91 6.06
N GLY A 106 5.04 15.71 5.58
CA GLY A 106 6.40 15.16 5.58
C GLY A 106 6.68 14.27 4.38
N ARG A 107 7.98 14.19 4.04
CA ARG A 107 8.53 13.18 3.15
C ARG A 107 9.01 12.00 3.99
N PHE A 108 8.55 10.82 3.60
CA PHE A 108 8.87 9.56 4.25
C PHE A 108 9.59 8.66 3.26
N ASP A 109 10.72 8.09 3.69
CA ASP A 109 11.42 7.11 2.87
C ASP A 109 10.58 5.84 2.70
N LEU A 110 10.73 5.24 1.53
CA LEU A 110 10.11 3.98 1.16
C LEU A 110 11.14 2.86 1.13
N PHE A 111 10.67 1.64 1.36
CA PHE A 111 11.44 0.42 1.22
C PHE A 111 10.87 -0.44 0.11
N THR A 112 11.74 -1.06 -0.68
CA THR A 112 11.35 -2.12 -1.63
C THR A 112 10.91 -3.36 -0.85
N VAL A 113 10.26 -4.31 -1.53
CA VAL A 113 9.88 -5.61 -0.94
C VAL A 113 11.08 -6.35 -0.30
N LYS A 114 12.29 -6.11 -0.82
CA LYS A 114 13.54 -6.66 -0.27
C LYS A 114 14.00 -5.96 1.01
N GLY A 115 13.44 -4.80 1.35
CA GLY A 115 13.84 -3.98 2.49
C GLY A 115 14.95 -2.98 2.16
N GLU A 116 15.25 -2.74 0.89
CA GLU A 116 16.18 -1.71 0.45
C GLU A 116 15.48 -0.35 0.44
N GLN A 117 16.11 0.69 0.97
CA GLN A 117 15.57 2.04 0.93
C GLN A 117 15.61 2.57 -0.51
N LYS A 118 14.43 2.85 -1.07
CA LYS A 118 14.29 3.36 -2.45
C LYS A 118 12.99 4.15 -2.60
N GLY A 119 13.12 5.39 -3.02
CA GLY A 119 11.99 6.29 -3.20
C GLY A 119 11.55 7.00 -1.91
N GLU A 120 10.58 7.85 -2.07
CA GLU A 120 9.94 8.59 -0.97
C GLU A 120 8.48 8.90 -1.30
N ILE A 121 7.67 9.08 -0.25
CA ILE A 121 6.27 9.49 -0.35
C ILE A 121 6.05 10.78 0.44
N LEU A 122 5.34 11.73 -0.13
CA LEU A 122 4.89 12.97 0.52
C LEU A 122 3.47 12.79 1.05
N LEU A 123 3.33 12.89 2.36
CA LEU A 123 2.05 12.77 3.05
C LEU A 123 1.74 14.00 3.90
N THR A 124 0.46 14.32 4.04
CA THR A 124 -0.04 15.10 5.18
C THR A 124 -0.83 14.17 6.07
N ILE A 125 -0.43 14.02 7.33
CA ILE A 125 -1.07 13.14 8.31
C ILE A 125 -1.64 14.02 9.43
N ALA A 126 -2.93 13.92 9.67
CA ALA A 126 -3.65 14.74 10.65
C ALA A 126 -4.54 13.89 11.56
N VAL A 127 -4.48 14.15 12.86
CA VAL A 127 -5.40 13.54 13.85
C VAL A 127 -6.54 14.49 14.12
N VAL A 128 -7.73 14.10 13.73
CA VAL A 128 -8.95 14.89 13.89
C VAL A 128 -9.73 14.41 15.11
N ALA A 129 -10.05 15.32 16.01
CA ALA A 129 -10.80 14.99 17.22
C ALA A 129 -12.26 14.65 16.90
N PRO A 130 -12.94 13.86 17.78
CA PRO A 130 -14.36 13.56 17.61
C PRO A 130 -15.21 14.84 17.49
N GLY A 131 -16.09 14.86 16.48
CA GLY A 131 -16.98 15.99 16.22
C GLY A 131 -16.35 17.16 15.43
N GLN A 132 -15.07 17.05 15.05
CA GLN A 132 -14.43 17.99 14.13
C GLN A 132 -14.37 17.39 12.72
N SER A 133 -14.51 18.22 11.69
CA SER A 133 -14.44 17.77 10.29
C SER A 133 -13.03 17.89 9.70
N GLU A 134 -12.20 18.78 10.25
CA GLU A 134 -10.86 19.09 9.76
C GLU A 134 -9.85 19.18 10.90
N ALA A 135 -8.56 19.04 10.57
CA ALA A 135 -7.48 19.35 11.50
C ALA A 135 -7.47 20.84 11.81
N ALA A 136 -7.15 21.18 13.06
CA ALA A 136 -7.17 22.58 13.54
C ALA A 136 -6.21 23.51 12.78
N GLN A 137 -5.22 22.96 12.10
CA GLN A 137 -4.22 23.70 11.33
C GLN A 137 -3.71 22.90 10.13
N HIS A 138 -3.29 23.62 9.08
CA HIS A 138 -2.56 23.05 7.96
C HIS A 138 -1.06 23.34 8.12
N PRO A 139 -0.18 22.34 8.03
CA PRO A 139 1.25 22.58 8.14
C PRO A 139 1.73 23.35 6.91
N HIS A 140 2.41 24.46 7.14
CA HIS A 140 3.03 25.26 6.08
C HIS A 140 4.44 24.76 5.73
N THR A 141 5.05 23.97 6.62
CA THR A 141 6.43 23.50 6.48
C THR A 141 6.44 21.98 6.26
N GLU A 142 7.16 21.56 5.24
CA GLU A 142 7.44 20.16 4.99
C GLU A 142 8.62 19.69 5.84
N VAL A 143 8.48 18.53 6.47
CA VAL A 143 9.54 17.94 7.31
C VAL A 143 10.01 16.61 6.74
N ARG A 144 11.20 16.17 7.13
CA ARG A 144 11.63 14.78 6.96
C ARG A 144 10.96 13.95 8.04
N GLY A 145 10.06 13.06 7.64
CA GLY A 145 9.35 12.20 8.56
C GLY A 145 10.21 11.04 9.06
N VAL A 146 9.93 10.59 10.27
CA VAL A 146 10.55 9.38 10.84
C VAL A 146 9.82 8.15 10.32
N ILE A 147 10.58 7.12 9.94
CA ILE A 147 10.08 5.84 9.48
C ILE A 147 10.74 4.69 10.25
N THR A 148 10.11 3.53 10.21
CA THR A 148 10.66 2.28 10.74
C THR A 148 10.63 1.22 9.66
N LEU A 149 11.70 0.45 9.51
CA LEU A 149 11.67 -0.80 8.75
C LEU A 149 11.08 -1.89 9.65
N ASP A 150 9.76 -2.10 9.55
CA ASP A 150 9.03 -3.08 10.32
C ASP A 150 9.07 -4.45 9.63
N SER A 151 9.53 -5.47 10.35
CA SER A 151 9.69 -6.83 9.82
C SER A 151 8.35 -7.54 9.58
N GLU A 152 7.31 -7.24 10.36
CA GLU A 152 5.98 -7.81 10.16
C GLU A 152 5.32 -7.19 8.94
N HIS A 153 5.47 -5.87 8.77
CA HIS A 153 5.01 -5.17 7.57
C HIS A 153 5.72 -5.68 6.33
N GLN A 154 7.04 -5.83 6.37
CA GLN A 154 7.80 -6.43 5.27
C GLN A 154 7.33 -7.85 4.93
N ALA A 155 7.04 -8.66 5.94
CA ALA A 155 6.52 -10.02 5.73
C ALA A 155 5.11 -9.99 5.13
N HIS A 156 4.25 -9.04 5.56
CA HIS A 156 2.94 -8.80 4.95
C HIS A 156 3.07 -8.50 3.45
N VAL A 157 3.89 -7.51 3.09
CA VAL A 157 4.11 -7.10 1.69
C VAL A 157 4.70 -8.24 0.84
N LYS A 158 5.65 -9.01 1.37
CA LYS A 158 6.17 -10.23 0.71
C LYS A 158 5.07 -11.25 0.46
N SER A 159 4.10 -11.38 1.36
CA SER A 159 2.98 -12.31 1.20
C SER A 159 2.03 -11.92 0.07
N LEU A 160 1.91 -10.63 -0.24
CA LEU A 160 1.12 -10.16 -1.39
C LEU A 160 1.74 -10.65 -2.70
N LYS A 161 3.06 -10.54 -2.85
CA LYS A 161 3.79 -11.04 -4.03
C LYS A 161 3.70 -12.58 -4.20
N HIS A 162 3.66 -13.34 -3.12
CA HIS A 162 3.54 -14.81 -3.18
C HIS A 162 2.13 -15.29 -3.55
N LYS A 163 1.09 -14.52 -3.29
CA LYS A 163 -0.28 -14.85 -3.72
C LYS A 163 -0.40 -14.82 -5.24
N GLU A 164 0.31 -13.91 -5.89
CA GLU A 164 0.42 -13.84 -7.36
C GLU A 164 1.02 -15.12 -7.94
N SER A 165 2.19 -15.56 -7.48
CA SER A 165 2.85 -16.77 -8.00
C SER A 165 2.06 -18.05 -7.75
N ALA A 166 1.26 -18.13 -6.69
CA ALA A 166 0.38 -19.27 -6.41
C ALA A 166 -0.89 -19.26 -7.30
N GLY A 167 -1.39 -18.06 -7.66
CA GLY A 167 -2.51 -17.89 -8.60
C GLY A 167 -2.14 -18.34 -10.01
N ASP A 168 -0.99 -17.93 -10.49
CA ASP A 168 -0.46 -18.30 -11.81
C ASP A 168 -0.18 -19.82 -11.93
N ALA A 169 0.41 -20.42 -10.89
CA ALA A 169 0.62 -21.87 -10.85
C ALA A 169 -0.69 -22.65 -10.83
N GLY A 170 -1.73 -22.13 -10.19
CA GLY A 170 -3.07 -22.72 -10.17
C GLY A 170 -3.77 -22.68 -11.52
N MET A 171 -3.65 -21.58 -12.27
CA MET A 171 -4.27 -21.44 -13.60
C MET A 171 -3.56 -22.31 -14.66
N THR A 172 -2.24 -22.42 -14.62
CA THR A 172 -1.50 -23.32 -15.53
C THR A 172 -1.79 -24.79 -15.27
N ALA A 173 -1.94 -25.22 -14.02
CA ALA A 173 -2.27 -26.59 -13.68
C ALA A 173 -3.70 -26.96 -14.10
N ALA A 174 -4.67 -26.05 -13.97
CA ALA A 174 -6.04 -26.27 -14.43
C ALA A 174 -6.14 -26.34 -15.95
N ALA A 175 -5.37 -25.52 -16.67
CA ALA A 175 -5.33 -25.58 -18.16
C ALA A 175 -4.69 -26.86 -18.69
N LEU A 176 -3.64 -27.36 -18.04
CA LEU A 176 -2.98 -28.62 -18.41
C LEU A 176 -3.84 -29.84 -18.03
N GLY A 177 -4.54 -29.79 -16.90
CA GLY A 177 -5.45 -30.86 -16.47
C GLY A 177 -6.64 -31.02 -17.41
N GLY A 178 -7.21 -29.91 -17.90
CA GLY A 178 -8.32 -29.90 -18.85
C GLY A 178 -7.95 -30.53 -20.22
N ALA A 179 -6.76 -30.20 -20.72
CA ALA A 179 -6.27 -30.75 -21.99
C ALA A 179 -5.96 -32.26 -21.93
N TYR A 180 -5.46 -32.70 -20.76
CA TYR A 180 -5.15 -34.14 -20.57
C TYR A 180 -6.40 -34.98 -20.42
N ALA A 181 -7.42 -34.48 -19.71
CA ALA A 181 -8.71 -35.16 -19.56
C ALA A 181 -9.44 -35.29 -20.90
N ALA A 182 -9.40 -34.27 -21.75
CA ALA A 182 -10.02 -34.34 -23.09
C ALA A 182 -9.32 -35.35 -24.00
N LYS A 183 -8.02 -35.52 -23.89
CA LYS A 183 -7.25 -36.47 -24.69
C LYS A 183 -7.53 -37.93 -24.30
N VAL A 184 -7.69 -38.19 -22.99
CA VAL A 184 -8.03 -39.54 -22.49
C VAL A 184 -9.45 -39.96 -22.90
N LEU A 185 -10.41 -39.02 -22.86
CA LEU A 185 -11.79 -39.30 -23.25
C LEU A 185 -11.97 -39.55 -24.78
N LEU A 186 -11.09 -38.98 -25.60
CA LEU A 186 -11.13 -39.20 -27.06
C LEU A 186 -10.47 -40.53 -27.49
N ASP A 187 -9.55 -41.07 -26.69
CA ASP A 187 -8.89 -42.34 -27.00
C ASP A 187 -9.73 -43.52 -26.59
N ASP A 188 -10.59 -43.41 -25.56
CA ASP A 188 -11.51 -44.49 -25.14
C ASP A 188 -12.75 -44.62 -26.04
N SER A 189 -13.04 -43.65 -26.90
CA SER A 189 -14.15 -43.69 -27.84
C SER A 189 -13.82 -44.32 -29.19
N LYS A 190 -12.60 -44.88 -29.36
CA LYS A 190 -12.12 -45.53 -30.58
C LYS A 190 -11.81 -47.02 -30.43
N LYS A 191 -12.37 -47.67 -29.41
CA LYS A 191 -12.35 -49.15 -29.33
C LYS A 191 -13.73 -49.73 -29.43
#